data_696c591dc377837c065ba6b3d2986456
#
_entry.id   696c591dc377837c065ba6b3d2986456
#
_cell.length_a   1.000
_cell.length_b   1.000
_cell.length_c   1.000
_cell.angle_alpha   90.00
_cell.angle_beta   90.00
_cell.angle_gamma   90.00
#
_symmetry.space_group_name_H-M   'P 1'
#
loop_
_entity.id
_entity.type
_entity.pdbx_description
1 polymer ?
#
loop_
_entity_poly.entity_id
_entity_poly.type
_entity_poly.pdbx_seq_one_letter_code
_entity_poly.pdbx_strand_id
1 'polypeptide(L)'
;VESGKISHAIASDVAAGPLENAKTDIAAAGLSDQIETRLGSGLETIKESDQIDTVVIAGMGGKLMVNLLSEAASRGVYYPSLVLEANIGENTVRRWLMANKYEIVAEDIVYEAGHIYELIKARLTDQVHELTVREQEFGPLLLKNKTDVFYKKWQGQEAYYQKLLANLNKAREKDLTRIKEVENLLAMIKTELGGKND
;
A
#
# COMPACT_ATOMS: atom_id res chain seq x y z
N VAL A 1 -20.04 -4.31 3.89
CA VAL A 1 -21.48 -4.49 3.65
C VAL A 1 -22.14 -5.13 4.87
N GLU A 2 -21.72 -6.33 5.29
CA GLU A 2 -22.31 -7.08 6.41
C GLU A 2 -22.48 -6.25 7.70
N SER A 3 -21.49 -5.42 8.02
CA SER A 3 -21.54 -4.52 9.19
C SER A 3 -22.46 -3.30 9.02
N GLY A 4 -23.11 -3.14 7.88
CA GLY A 4 -23.95 -1.99 7.55
C GLY A 4 -23.22 -0.66 7.30
N LYS A 5 -21.89 -0.66 7.31
CA LYS A 5 -21.08 0.57 7.09
C LYS A 5 -21.08 1.05 5.64
N ILE A 6 -21.26 0.14 4.69
CA ILE A 6 -21.40 0.41 3.26
C ILE A 6 -22.63 -0.32 2.74
N SER A 7 -23.33 0.27 1.76
CA SER A 7 -24.56 -0.29 1.21
C SER A 7 -24.33 -1.23 0.03
N HIS A 8 -23.26 -0.99 -0.73
CA HIS A 8 -22.94 -1.74 -1.95
C HIS A 8 -21.43 -1.88 -2.12
N ALA A 9 -20.99 -2.96 -2.75
CA ALA A 9 -19.59 -3.18 -3.11
C ALA A 9 -19.47 -3.85 -4.48
N ILE A 10 -18.32 -3.65 -5.12
CA ILE A 10 -17.91 -4.36 -6.33
C ILE A 10 -16.60 -5.07 -6.02
N ALA A 11 -16.57 -6.37 -6.20
CA ALA A 11 -15.35 -7.18 -6.11
C ALA A 11 -14.88 -7.54 -7.53
N SER A 12 -13.64 -7.19 -7.87
CA SER A 12 -13.07 -7.47 -9.19
C SER A 12 -11.76 -8.24 -9.08
N ASP A 13 -11.56 -9.17 -10.00
CA ASP A 13 -10.32 -9.93 -10.17
C ASP A 13 -10.08 -10.24 -11.64
N VAL A 14 -8.80 -10.33 -12.04
CA VAL A 14 -8.41 -10.74 -13.40
C VAL A 14 -8.54 -12.23 -13.62
N ALA A 15 -8.54 -13.02 -12.55
CA ALA A 15 -8.60 -14.47 -12.59
C ALA A 15 -10.01 -14.98 -12.23
N ALA A 16 -10.53 -15.87 -13.06
CA ALA A 16 -11.87 -16.43 -12.85
C ALA A 16 -11.97 -17.26 -11.55
N GLY A 17 -10.92 -18.00 -11.17
CA GLY A 17 -10.91 -18.83 -9.96
C GLY A 17 -11.16 -18.07 -8.66
N PRO A 18 -10.33 -17.06 -8.32
CA PRO A 18 -10.58 -16.20 -7.17
C PRO A 18 -11.96 -15.52 -7.20
N LEU A 19 -12.41 -15.09 -8.38
CA LEU A 19 -13.73 -14.47 -8.53
C LEU A 19 -14.88 -15.43 -8.24
N GLU A 20 -14.79 -16.68 -8.66
CA GLU A 20 -15.81 -17.71 -8.32
C GLU A 20 -15.80 -18.07 -6.84
N ASN A 21 -14.62 -18.09 -6.19
CA ASN A 21 -14.54 -18.21 -4.73
C ASN A 21 -15.25 -17.04 -4.03
N ALA A 22 -14.97 -15.81 -4.47
CA ALA A 22 -15.64 -14.62 -3.95
C ALA A 22 -17.16 -14.68 -4.11
N LYS A 23 -17.67 -15.12 -5.27
CA LYS A 23 -19.11 -15.32 -5.50
C LYS A 23 -19.71 -16.33 -4.51
N THR A 24 -18.99 -17.43 -4.29
CA THR A 24 -19.43 -18.47 -3.36
C THR A 24 -19.55 -17.94 -1.95
N ASP A 25 -18.53 -17.20 -1.47
CA ASP A 25 -18.50 -16.60 -0.14
C ASP A 25 -19.58 -15.53 0.02
N ILE A 26 -19.77 -14.67 -0.99
CA ILE A 26 -20.82 -13.64 -1.03
C ILE A 26 -22.22 -14.29 -0.93
N ALA A 27 -22.46 -15.36 -1.68
CA ALA A 27 -23.73 -16.08 -1.65
C ALA A 27 -23.96 -16.76 -0.29
N ALA A 28 -22.92 -17.38 0.28
CA ALA A 28 -22.99 -18.00 1.59
C ALA A 28 -23.30 -16.98 2.72
N ALA A 29 -22.81 -15.75 2.56
CA ALA A 29 -23.09 -14.64 3.47
C ALA A 29 -24.47 -13.97 3.24
N GLY A 30 -25.21 -14.36 2.19
CA GLY A 30 -26.50 -13.74 1.83
C GLY A 30 -26.38 -12.31 1.29
N LEU A 31 -25.23 -11.96 0.70
CA LEU A 31 -24.91 -10.58 0.27
C LEU A 31 -24.96 -10.40 -1.26
N SER A 32 -25.51 -11.35 -2.00
CA SER A 32 -25.53 -11.33 -3.49
C SER A 32 -26.24 -10.12 -4.10
N ASP A 33 -27.21 -9.54 -3.40
CA ASP A 33 -27.91 -8.34 -3.84
C ASP A 33 -27.13 -7.03 -3.56
N GLN A 34 -26.07 -7.11 -2.76
CA GLN A 34 -25.32 -5.95 -2.29
C GLN A 34 -23.86 -5.94 -2.81
N ILE A 35 -23.35 -7.10 -3.25
CA ILE A 35 -21.97 -7.23 -3.75
C ILE A 35 -21.99 -7.81 -5.16
N GLU A 36 -21.58 -6.99 -6.13
CA GLU A 36 -21.38 -7.39 -7.53
C GLU A 36 -19.96 -7.92 -7.72
N THR A 37 -19.80 -8.98 -8.55
CA THR A 37 -18.49 -9.48 -8.93
C THR A 37 -18.22 -9.21 -10.42
N ARG A 38 -17.02 -8.74 -10.76
CA ARG A 38 -16.63 -8.41 -12.13
C ARG A 38 -15.28 -9.03 -12.49
N LEU A 39 -15.25 -9.76 -13.60
CA LEU A 39 -13.99 -10.28 -14.17
C LEU A 39 -13.33 -9.19 -15.00
N GLY A 40 -12.09 -8.84 -14.68
CA GLY A 40 -11.32 -7.86 -15.44
C GLY A 40 -10.17 -7.25 -14.64
N SER A 41 -9.42 -6.38 -15.29
CA SER A 41 -8.24 -5.75 -14.70
C SER A 41 -8.65 -4.62 -13.75
N GLY A 42 -8.56 -4.87 -12.45
CA GLY A 42 -8.63 -3.86 -11.40
C GLY A 42 -9.70 -2.78 -11.63
N LEU A 43 -9.26 -1.55 -11.78
CA LEU A 43 -10.13 -0.37 -11.90
C LEU A 43 -10.78 -0.17 -13.29
N GLU A 44 -10.45 -0.97 -14.29
CA GLU A 44 -11.10 -0.94 -15.60
C GLU A 44 -12.52 -1.51 -15.56
N THR A 45 -12.81 -2.34 -14.57
CA THR A 45 -14.15 -2.92 -14.38
C THR A 45 -15.16 -1.93 -13.84
N ILE A 46 -14.71 -0.79 -13.32
CA ILE A 46 -15.53 0.24 -12.70
C ILE A 46 -16.09 1.19 -13.76
N LYS A 47 -17.39 1.41 -13.71
CA LYS A 47 -18.14 2.33 -14.60
C LYS A 47 -18.43 3.64 -13.85
N GLU A 48 -18.57 4.72 -14.57
CA GLU A 48 -18.95 6.02 -14.01
C GLU A 48 -20.29 5.95 -13.24
N SER A 49 -21.23 5.14 -13.73
CA SER A 49 -22.54 4.92 -13.09
C SER A 49 -22.44 4.22 -11.72
N ASP A 50 -21.31 3.61 -11.38
CA ASP A 50 -21.15 2.89 -10.12
C ASP A 50 -20.97 3.83 -8.92
N GLN A 51 -20.60 5.09 -9.17
CA GLN A 51 -20.47 6.14 -8.13
C GLN A 51 -19.63 5.69 -6.93
N ILE A 52 -18.44 5.18 -7.20
CA ILE A 52 -17.55 4.61 -6.16
C ILE A 52 -16.97 5.72 -5.26
N ASP A 53 -17.23 5.63 -3.96
CA ASP A 53 -16.65 6.51 -2.95
C ASP A 53 -15.26 6.07 -2.50
N THR A 54 -15.05 4.77 -2.38
CA THR A 54 -13.82 4.19 -1.83
C THR A 54 -13.34 3.01 -2.66
N VAL A 55 -12.08 3.03 -3.02
CA VAL A 55 -11.38 1.89 -3.63
C VAL A 55 -10.48 1.24 -2.59
N VAL A 56 -10.56 -0.09 -2.48
CA VAL A 56 -9.67 -0.91 -1.66
C VAL A 56 -8.79 -1.75 -2.59
N ILE A 57 -7.47 -1.63 -2.44
CA ILE A 57 -6.49 -2.48 -3.16
C ILE A 57 -5.54 -3.06 -2.12
N ALA A 58 -5.52 -4.39 -1.99
CA ALA A 58 -4.70 -5.08 -1.02
C ALA A 58 -4.07 -6.36 -1.60
N GLY A 59 -3.03 -6.89 -0.94
CA GLY A 59 -2.43 -8.18 -1.27
C GLY A 59 -1.56 -8.19 -2.52
N MET A 60 -1.10 -7.02 -3.01
CA MET A 60 -0.22 -6.92 -4.17
C MET A 60 0.99 -6.02 -3.91
N GLY A 61 1.99 -6.05 -4.82
CA GLY A 61 3.15 -5.15 -4.71
C GLY A 61 2.78 -3.70 -5.07
N GLY A 62 3.40 -2.75 -4.38
CA GLY A 62 3.13 -1.31 -4.56
C GLY A 62 3.32 -0.82 -6.00
N LYS A 63 4.27 -1.39 -6.76
CA LYS A 63 4.45 -1.05 -8.18
C LYS A 63 3.21 -1.40 -9.02
N LEU A 64 2.63 -2.60 -8.81
CA LEU A 64 1.42 -3.01 -9.52
C LEU A 64 0.23 -2.14 -9.12
N MET A 65 0.07 -1.89 -7.83
CA MET A 65 -0.96 -1.00 -7.30
C MET A 65 -0.88 0.40 -7.91
N VAL A 66 0.32 0.99 -7.97
CA VAL A 66 0.56 2.30 -8.59
C VAL A 66 0.25 2.27 -10.09
N ASN A 67 0.54 1.18 -10.80
CA ASN A 67 0.18 1.07 -12.21
C ASN A 67 -1.35 1.11 -12.40
N LEU A 68 -2.13 0.35 -11.63
CA LEU A 68 -3.60 0.35 -11.68
C LEU A 68 -4.18 1.74 -11.40
N LEU A 69 -3.67 2.41 -10.38
CA LEU A 69 -4.10 3.77 -10.02
C LEU A 69 -3.70 4.79 -11.10
N SER A 70 -2.51 4.66 -11.69
CA SER A 70 -2.02 5.55 -12.76
C SER A 70 -2.81 5.37 -14.06
N GLU A 71 -3.21 4.16 -14.39
CA GLU A 71 -4.09 3.89 -15.54
C GLU A 71 -5.45 4.57 -15.37
N ALA A 72 -6.06 4.50 -14.17
CA ALA A 72 -7.29 5.23 -13.88
C ALA A 72 -7.08 6.75 -13.98
N ALA A 73 -6.03 7.28 -13.35
CA ALA A 73 -5.68 8.70 -13.37
C ALA A 73 -5.41 9.21 -14.79
N SER A 74 -4.78 8.41 -15.67
CA SER A 74 -4.55 8.79 -17.08
C SER A 74 -5.83 8.99 -17.88
N ARG A 75 -6.93 8.38 -17.45
CA ARG A 75 -8.28 8.58 -17.99
C ARG A 75 -9.06 9.70 -17.27
N GLY A 76 -8.42 10.42 -16.35
CA GLY A 76 -9.07 11.45 -15.54
C GLY A 76 -9.95 10.89 -14.42
N VAL A 77 -9.82 9.59 -14.09
CA VAL A 77 -10.62 8.93 -13.05
C VAL A 77 -9.86 8.95 -11.74
N TYR A 78 -10.43 9.63 -10.75
CA TYR A 78 -9.95 9.71 -9.38
C TYR A 78 -11.07 9.33 -8.43
N TYR A 79 -10.73 8.65 -7.35
CA TYR A 79 -11.71 8.21 -6.35
C TYR A 79 -11.60 9.05 -5.09
N PRO A 80 -12.71 9.38 -4.42
CA PRO A 80 -12.69 10.22 -3.21
C PRO A 80 -11.81 9.66 -2.09
N SER A 81 -11.78 8.34 -1.93
CA SER A 81 -11.00 7.67 -0.89
C SER A 81 -10.33 6.39 -1.42
N LEU A 82 -9.11 6.15 -0.93
CA LEU A 82 -8.33 4.93 -1.19
C LEU A 82 -7.96 4.27 0.13
N VAL A 83 -8.05 2.94 0.18
CA VAL A 83 -7.51 2.10 1.25
C VAL A 83 -6.58 1.09 0.60
N LEU A 84 -5.30 1.19 0.92
CA LEU A 84 -4.22 0.51 0.21
C LEU A 84 -3.39 -0.32 1.18
N GLU A 85 -3.13 -1.57 0.83
CA GLU A 85 -2.21 -2.45 1.53
C GLU A 85 -1.27 -3.07 0.49
N ALA A 86 -0.01 -2.68 0.52
CA ALA A 86 1.02 -3.19 -0.38
C ALA A 86 1.92 -4.18 0.36
N ASN A 87 2.03 -5.41 -0.15
CA ASN A 87 2.93 -6.43 0.42
C ASN A 87 4.40 -5.97 0.47
N ILE A 88 4.81 -5.12 -0.47
CA ILE A 88 6.13 -4.47 -0.57
C ILE A 88 5.99 -3.16 -1.35
N GLY A 89 6.87 -2.19 -1.11
CA GLY A 89 6.96 -0.97 -1.90
C GLY A 89 5.96 0.10 -1.48
N GLU A 90 5.62 0.17 -0.21
CA GLU A 90 4.72 1.15 0.41
C GLU A 90 5.18 2.58 0.13
N ASN A 91 6.50 2.81 0.11
CA ASN A 91 7.09 4.09 -0.24
C ASN A 91 6.75 4.54 -1.68
N THR A 92 6.61 3.58 -2.62
CA THR A 92 6.19 3.88 -4.00
C THR A 92 4.73 4.31 -4.03
N VAL A 93 3.89 3.68 -3.22
CA VAL A 93 2.48 4.05 -3.05
C VAL A 93 2.36 5.46 -2.47
N ARG A 94 3.08 5.77 -1.38
CA ARG A 94 3.07 7.11 -0.76
C ARG A 94 3.52 8.22 -1.72
N ARG A 95 4.57 7.95 -2.52
CA ARG A 95 5.01 8.91 -3.57
C ARG A 95 3.94 9.15 -4.62
N TRP A 96 3.24 8.09 -5.05
CA TRP A 96 2.16 8.23 -6.01
C TRP A 96 1.00 9.04 -5.43
N LEU A 97 0.60 8.77 -4.20
CA LEU A 97 -0.45 9.51 -3.48
C LEU A 97 -0.13 11.00 -3.43
N MET A 98 1.09 11.35 -2.99
CA MET A 98 1.56 12.74 -2.95
C MET A 98 1.49 13.41 -4.32
N ALA A 99 1.97 12.75 -5.37
CA ALA A 99 2.00 13.29 -6.74
C ALA A 99 0.60 13.46 -7.36
N ASN A 100 -0.41 12.73 -6.87
CA ASN A 100 -1.75 12.72 -7.39
C ASN A 100 -2.79 13.39 -6.46
N LYS A 101 -2.35 14.29 -5.59
CA LYS A 101 -3.21 15.09 -4.70
C LYS A 101 -4.02 14.25 -3.71
N TYR A 102 -3.45 13.16 -3.20
CA TYR A 102 -4.04 12.41 -2.11
C TYR A 102 -3.35 12.75 -0.79
N GLU A 103 -4.15 13.12 0.20
CA GLU A 103 -3.72 13.25 1.59
C GLU A 103 -3.79 11.90 2.28
N ILE A 104 -2.71 11.47 2.94
CA ILE A 104 -2.73 10.29 3.81
C ILE A 104 -3.40 10.68 5.12
N VAL A 105 -4.61 10.15 5.35
CA VAL A 105 -5.45 10.52 6.50
C VAL A 105 -5.41 9.51 7.65
N ALA A 106 -5.00 8.27 7.36
CA ALA A 106 -4.70 7.25 8.37
C ALA A 106 -3.66 6.27 7.86
N GLU A 107 -2.85 5.75 8.77
CA GLU A 107 -1.95 4.62 8.55
C GLU A 107 -2.01 3.71 9.76
N ASP A 108 -1.92 2.42 9.50
CA ASP A 108 -1.79 1.40 10.53
C ASP A 108 -0.74 0.37 10.11
N ILE A 109 -0.17 -0.30 11.10
CA ILE A 109 0.80 -1.39 10.89
C ILE A 109 0.45 -2.55 11.80
N VAL A 110 0.17 -3.70 11.21
CA VAL A 110 -0.29 -4.89 11.92
C VAL A 110 0.63 -6.08 11.68
N TYR A 111 0.71 -6.97 12.67
CA TYR A 111 1.42 -8.24 12.55
C TYR A 111 0.41 -9.38 12.64
N GLU A 112 0.28 -10.15 11.58
CA GLU A 112 -0.65 -11.26 11.50
C GLU A 112 -0.03 -12.44 10.77
N ALA A 113 -0.23 -13.64 11.27
CA ALA A 113 0.22 -14.91 10.66
C ALA A 113 1.70 -14.92 10.24
N GLY A 114 2.58 -14.22 10.97
CA GLY A 114 4.02 -14.16 10.65
C GLY A 114 4.44 -13.04 9.72
N HIS A 115 3.49 -12.27 9.19
CA HIS A 115 3.70 -11.17 8.25
C HIS A 115 3.36 -9.82 8.87
N ILE A 116 3.98 -8.77 8.34
CA ILE A 116 3.68 -7.39 8.73
C ILE A 116 3.05 -6.69 7.53
N TYR A 117 1.91 -6.04 7.76
CA TYR A 117 1.14 -5.31 6.77
C TYR A 117 1.05 -3.85 7.15
N GLU A 118 1.27 -2.95 6.20
CA GLU A 118 0.99 -1.52 6.35
C GLU A 118 -0.28 -1.17 5.58
N LEU A 119 -1.22 -0.55 6.28
CA LEU A 119 -2.46 -0.07 5.70
C LEU A 119 -2.38 1.46 5.57
N ILE A 120 -2.71 1.96 4.39
CA ILE A 120 -2.69 3.38 4.08
C ILE A 120 -4.10 3.79 3.65
N LYS A 121 -4.73 4.72 4.38
CA LYS A 121 -5.96 5.36 3.94
C LYS A 121 -5.65 6.76 3.45
N ALA A 122 -6.08 7.07 2.23
CA ALA A 122 -5.87 8.37 1.61
C ALA A 122 -7.18 8.95 1.08
N ARG A 123 -7.26 10.28 1.04
CA ARG A 123 -8.40 11.04 0.55
C ARG A 123 -7.95 12.01 -0.52
N LEU A 124 -8.70 12.08 -1.61
CA LEU A 124 -8.49 13.07 -2.66
C LEU A 124 -8.69 14.48 -2.10
N THR A 125 -7.81 15.41 -2.44
CA THR A 125 -7.82 16.78 -1.95
C THR A 125 -7.38 17.75 -3.06
N ASP A 126 -7.79 19.00 -2.96
CA ASP A 126 -7.29 20.07 -3.85
C ASP A 126 -5.93 20.62 -3.39
N GLN A 127 -5.48 20.25 -2.19
CA GLN A 127 -4.21 20.69 -1.63
C GLN A 127 -3.10 19.70 -1.94
N VAL A 128 -1.88 20.20 -2.16
CA VAL A 128 -0.69 19.38 -2.28
C VAL A 128 -0.11 19.17 -0.88
N HIS A 129 0.03 17.92 -0.47
CA HIS A 129 0.68 17.52 0.77
C HIS A 129 2.03 16.91 0.45
N GLU A 130 3.09 17.68 0.58
CA GLU A 130 4.44 17.19 0.35
C GLU A 130 4.89 16.28 1.50
N LEU A 131 5.42 15.13 1.14
CA LEU A 131 6.05 14.19 2.08
C LEU A 131 7.57 14.27 1.92
N THR A 132 8.27 14.40 3.01
CA THR A 132 9.72 14.24 3.05
C THR A 132 10.12 12.81 2.64
N VAL A 133 11.36 12.59 2.22
CA VAL A 133 11.87 11.24 1.90
C VAL A 133 11.68 10.28 3.07
N ARG A 134 11.85 10.79 4.30
CA ARG A 134 11.61 10.04 5.53
C ARG A 134 10.14 9.61 5.67
N GLU A 135 9.20 10.51 5.44
CA GLU A 135 7.76 10.21 5.52
C GLU A 135 7.31 9.28 4.39
N GLN A 136 7.87 9.41 3.19
CA GLN A 136 7.61 8.47 2.10
C GLN A 136 8.05 7.05 2.46
N GLU A 137 9.20 6.89 3.10
CA GLU A 137 9.76 5.58 3.45
C GLU A 137 9.05 4.95 4.65
N PHE A 138 8.85 5.69 5.72
CA PHE A 138 8.41 5.16 7.02
C PHE A 138 6.94 5.39 7.33
N GLY A 139 6.23 6.19 6.56
CA GLY A 139 4.85 6.61 6.80
C GLY A 139 4.73 7.85 7.70
N PRO A 140 4.05 8.91 7.23
CA PRO A 140 3.94 10.17 8.00
C PRO A 140 3.20 10.01 9.33
N LEU A 141 2.23 9.08 9.41
CA LEU A 141 1.46 8.85 10.62
C LEU A 141 2.06 7.71 11.46
N LEU A 142 2.67 6.71 10.84
CA LEU A 142 3.42 5.67 11.55
C LEU A 142 4.61 6.25 12.30
N LEU A 143 5.28 7.26 11.73
CA LEU A 143 6.36 8.00 12.41
C LEU A 143 5.90 8.76 13.65
N LYS A 144 4.64 9.20 13.68
CA LYS A 144 4.05 9.89 14.85
C LYS A 144 3.65 8.92 15.95
N ASN A 145 3.35 7.68 15.59
CA ASN A 145 2.91 6.65 16.52
C ASN A 145 3.64 5.32 16.25
N LYS A 146 4.91 5.25 16.60
CA LYS A 146 5.74 4.07 16.41
C LYS A 146 5.35 2.97 17.40
N THR A 147 4.66 1.94 16.90
CA THR A 147 4.28 0.76 17.67
C THR A 147 5.43 -0.26 17.75
N ASP A 148 5.29 -1.29 18.58
CA ASP A 148 6.26 -2.41 18.59
C ASP A 148 6.33 -3.14 17.24
N VAL A 149 5.22 -3.17 16.48
CA VAL A 149 5.19 -3.74 15.13
C VAL A 149 6.01 -2.90 14.16
N PHE A 150 5.97 -1.56 14.27
CA PHE A 150 6.84 -0.67 13.51
C PHE A 150 8.32 -0.99 13.76
N TYR A 151 8.72 -1.07 15.02
CA TYR A 151 10.11 -1.41 15.36
C TYR A 151 10.50 -2.81 14.86
N LYS A 152 9.62 -3.79 15.01
CA LYS A 152 9.84 -5.15 14.50
C LYS A 152 10.06 -5.18 12.99
N LYS A 153 9.25 -4.45 12.21
CA LYS A 153 9.42 -4.31 10.76
C LYS A 153 10.80 -3.78 10.43
N TRP A 154 11.15 -2.64 11.01
CA TRP A 154 12.37 -1.93 10.63
C TRP A 154 13.65 -2.59 11.14
N GLN A 155 13.61 -3.32 12.24
CA GLN A 155 14.70 -4.22 12.67
C GLN A 155 14.93 -5.35 11.64
N GLY A 156 13.85 -5.96 11.14
CA GLY A 156 13.94 -6.95 10.07
C GLY A 156 14.51 -6.38 8.77
N GLN A 157 14.08 -5.18 8.40
CA GLN A 157 14.58 -4.47 7.22
C GLN A 157 16.06 -4.06 7.38
N GLU A 158 16.48 -3.62 8.56
CA GLU A 158 17.88 -3.34 8.84
C GLU A 158 18.76 -4.56 8.57
N ALA A 159 18.41 -5.71 9.14
CA ALA A 159 19.16 -6.96 8.95
C ALA A 159 19.21 -7.38 7.45
N TYR A 160 18.10 -7.23 6.75
CA TYR A 160 18.03 -7.51 5.31
C TYR A 160 18.97 -6.60 4.50
N TYR A 161 18.91 -5.29 4.71
CA TYR A 161 19.72 -4.33 3.96
C TYR A 161 21.20 -4.39 4.32
N GLN A 162 21.57 -4.74 5.57
CA GLN A 162 22.96 -5.01 5.95
C GLN A 162 23.51 -6.19 5.16
N LYS A 163 22.75 -7.29 5.04
CA LYS A 163 23.12 -8.44 4.23
C LYS A 163 23.23 -8.11 2.74
N LEU A 164 22.27 -7.35 2.23
CA LEU A 164 22.28 -6.86 0.84
C LEU A 164 23.52 -6.02 0.55
N LEU A 165 23.85 -5.06 1.42
CA LEU A 165 25.03 -4.19 1.27
C LEU A 165 26.33 -5.01 1.27
N ALA A 166 26.43 -6.00 2.17
CA ALA A 166 27.57 -6.90 2.21
C ALA A 166 27.74 -7.70 0.90
N ASN A 167 26.63 -8.14 0.29
CA ASN A 167 26.65 -8.85 -1.00
C ASN A 167 27.02 -7.94 -2.17
N LEU A 168 26.46 -6.73 -2.23
CA LEU A 168 26.78 -5.73 -3.24
C LEU A 168 28.28 -5.36 -3.22
N ASN A 169 28.86 -5.26 -2.04
CA ASN A 169 30.28 -4.97 -1.86
C ASN A 169 31.21 -6.14 -2.24
N LYS A 170 30.73 -7.38 -2.26
CA LYS A 170 31.49 -8.57 -2.71
C LYS A 170 31.44 -8.77 -4.23
N ALA A 171 30.49 -8.10 -4.93
CA ALA A 171 30.36 -8.26 -6.37
C ALA A 171 31.64 -7.81 -7.10
N ARG A 172 32.01 -8.54 -8.17
CA ARG A 172 33.18 -8.22 -9.01
C ARG A 172 32.99 -6.86 -9.71
N GLU A 173 31.79 -6.59 -10.20
CA GLU A 173 31.37 -5.29 -10.73
C GLU A 173 30.39 -4.67 -9.74
N LYS A 174 30.80 -3.57 -9.11
CA LYS A 174 30.01 -2.90 -8.07
C LYS A 174 29.05 -1.91 -8.68
N ASP A 175 27.78 -2.05 -8.37
CA ASP A 175 26.78 -1.00 -8.60
C ASP A 175 26.88 0.06 -7.48
N LEU A 176 27.71 1.08 -7.73
CA LEU A 176 27.97 2.15 -6.76
C LEU A 176 26.72 2.96 -6.45
N THR A 177 25.81 3.13 -7.41
CA THR A 177 24.54 3.82 -7.21
C THR A 177 23.67 3.05 -6.24
N ARG A 178 23.52 1.75 -6.47
CA ARG A 178 22.73 0.88 -5.60
C ARG A 178 23.33 0.76 -4.20
N ILE A 179 24.64 0.67 -4.09
CA ILE A 179 25.34 0.67 -2.80
C ILE A 179 24.98 1.93 -2.01
N LYS A 180 25.08 3.10 -2.65
CA LYS A 180 24.79 4.39 -2.01
C LYS A 180 23.33 4.52 -1.56
N GLU A 181 22.40 4.05 -2.38
CA GLU A 181 20.97 3.99 -2.02
C GLU A 181 20.73 3.15 -0.75
N VAL A 182 21.34 1.95 -0.70
CA VAL A 182 21.20 1.04 0.45
C VAL A 182 21.87 1.62 1.70
N GLU A 183 23.03 2.25 1.57
CA GLU A 183 23.70 2.93 2.69
C GLU A 183 22.84 4.05 3.27
N ASN A 184 22.26 4.90 2.40
CA ASN A 184 21.39 5.99 2.83
C ASN A 184 20.14 5.45 3.57
N LEU A 185 19.51 4.42 3.01
CA LEU A 185 18.35 3.80 3.65
C LEU A 185 18.69 3.17 5.01
N LEU A 186 19.82 2.47 5.10
CA LEU A 186 20.30 1.92 6.38
C LEU A 186 20.56 3.02 7.42
N ALA A 187 21.12 4.15 7.01
CA ALA A 187 21.33 5.28 7.92
C ALA A 187 19.99 5.83 8.45
N MET A 188 18.99 5.96 7.58
CA MET A 188 17.64 6.37 7.97
C MET A 188 17.01 5.37 8.94
N ILE A 189 17.04 4.07 8.64
CA ILE A 189 16.49 3.00 9.48
C ILE A 189 17.13 3.05 10.88
N LYS A 190 18.45 3.15 10.97
CA LYS A 190 19.17 3.25 12.25
C LYS A 190 18.74 4.47 13.07
N THR A 191 18.52 5.60 12.42
CA THR A 191 18.01 6.81 13.08
C THR A 191 16.62 6.55 13.69
N GLU A 192 15.73 5.89 12.94
CA GLU A 192 14.38 5.60 13.44
C GLU A 192 14.35 4.58 14.58
N LEU A 193 15.27 3.61 14.56
CA LEU A 193 15.39 2.58 15.60
C LEU A 193 16.08 3.10 16.87
N GLY A 194 17.00 4.08 16.75
CA GLY A 194 17.73 4.68 17.88
C GLY A 194 16.83 5.47 18.85
N GLY A 195 15.67 5.93 18.42
CA GLY A 195 14.71 6.63 19.26
C GLY A 195 13.90 5.77 20.26
N LYS A 196 14.21 4.45 20.36
CA LYS A 196 13.55 3.54 21.33
C LYS A 196 14.25 3.52 22.72
N ASN A 197 15.40 4.20 22.87
CA ASN A 197 16.24 4.12 24.08
C ASN A 197 16.11 5.36 25.01
N ASP A 198 15.14 6.21 24.76
CA ASP A 198 14.74 7.33 25.61
C ASP A 198 13.26 7.16 26.03
#